data_6f82118602bbacdb77a01177fe9f2e08
#
_entry.id   6f82118602bbacdb77a01177fe9f2e08
#
_cell.length_a   1.000
_cell.length_b   1.000
_cell.length_c   1.000
_cell.angle_alpha   90.00
_cell.angle_beta   90.00
_cell.angle_gamma   90.00
#
_symmetry.space_group_name_H-M   'P 1'
#
loop_
_entity.id
_entity.type
_entity.pdbx_description
1 polymer ?
#
loop_
_entity_poly.entity_id
_entity_poly.type
_entity_poly.pdbx_seq_one_letter_code
_entity_poly.pdbx_strand_id
1 'polypeptide(L)'
;MNVMGIIFANDATTGVLTEKRTMASLPFAGRYRQVDFALSNLTCAGVRHIGIISRHSYQSLMHHIGSGEEWGLELGEGGLEFLTPYAQSTQDVYRGKLDSLNTAMDFLEFGDDEYVVMIDSAIISNIDLNAVVAAHIASGKDVTVVTKAGICNGEKKIDLALKLNDAGEIVDIVCDCKASADYVASMDIF
;
A
#
# COMPACT_ATOMS: atom_id res chain seq x y z
N MET A 1 10.63 -2.30 -16.68
CA MET A 1 9.34 -1.63 -16.42
C MET A 1 9.67 -0.48 -15.47
N ASN A 2 9.43 0.77 -15.87
CA ASN A 2 9.74 1.92 -15.05
C ASN A 2 8.61 2.14 -14.04
N VAL A 3 8.64 1.33 -12.97
CA VAL A 3 7.61 1.32 -11.93
C VAL A 3 8.27 1.25 -10.57
N MET A 4 7.98 2.23 -9.72
CA MET A 4 8.34 2.18 -8.31
C MET A 4 7.18 1.68 -7.44
N GLY A 5 7.49 1.23 -6.23
CA GLY A 5 6.52 0.76 -5.26
C GLY A 5 6.48 1.63 -4.01
N ILE A 6 5.29 1.91 -3.51
CA ILE A 6 5.09 2.52 -2.19
C ILE A 6 4.27 1.57 -1.33
N ILE A 7 4.77 1.23 -0.16
CA ILE A 7 4.03 0.45 0.83
C ILE A 7 3.62 1.37 1.98
N PHE A 8 2.31 1.50 2.22
CA PHE A 8 1.81 2.17 3.41
C PHE A 8 1.81 1.22 4.60
N ALA A 9 2.57 1.57 5.64
CA ALA A 9 2.67 0.84 6.89
C ALA A 9 2.25 1.73 8.09
N ASN A 10 1.28 2.60 7.85
CA ASN A 10 0.83 3.65 8.78
C ASN A 10 -0.47 3.34 9.52
N ASP A 11 -0.87 2.09 9.56
CA ASP A 11 -2.17 1.70 10.11
C ASP A 11 -2.43 2.23 11.52
N ALA A 12 -3.68 2.55 11.75
CA ALA A 12 -4.17 2.87 13.08
C ALA A 12 -3.95 1.67 14.02
N THR A 13 -3.65 1.96 15.28
CA THR A 13 -3.53 0.93 16.31
C THR A 13 -4.85 0.19 16.48
N THR A 14 -4.85 -1.09 16.16
CA THR A 14 -6.01 -1.98 16.27
C THR A 14 -5.88 -2.92 17.49
N GLY A 15 -5.83 -2.34 18.70
CA GLY A 15 -5.81 -3.09 19.94
C GLY A 15 -4.41 -3.58 20.37
N VAL A 16 -4.37 -4.58 21.23
CA VAL A 16 -3.17 -5.03 21.97
C VAL A 16 -2.03 -5.47 21.04
N LEU A 17 -2.33 -6.04 19.88
CA LEU A 17 -1.31 -6.57 18.97
C LEU A 17 -0.49 -5.48 18.29
N THR A 18 -1.06 -4.30 18.10
CA THR A 18 -0.43 -3.15 17.42
C THR A 18 0.01 -2.06 18.38
N GLU A 19 -0.09 -2.27 19.69
CA GLU A 19 0.32 -1.30 20.71
C GLU A 19 1.81 -0.92 20.61
N LYS A 20 2.66 -1.90 20.28
CA LYS A 20 4.13 -1.73 20.22
C LYS A 20 4.74 -1.97 18.84
N ARG A 21 3.94 -2.17 17.82
CA ARG A 21 4.39 -2.44 16.45
C ARG A 21 3.34 -2.05 15.43
N THR A 22 3.76 -1.74 14.21
CA THR A 22 2.85 -1.52 13.08
C THR A 22 2.10 -2.80 12.72
N MET A 23 0.93 -2.69 12.09
CA MET A 23 0.21 -3.85 11.54
C MET A 23 1.08 -4.58 10.51
N ALA A 24 1.80 -3.85 9.68
CA ALA A 24 2.77 -4.39 8.71
C ALA A 24 3.74 -5.40 9.31
N SER A 25 4.13 -5.22 10.58
CA SER A 25 5.06 -6.10 11.29
C SER A 25 4.38 -7.23 12.07
N LEU A 26 3.06 -7.39 11.99
CA LEU A 26 2.36 -8.49 12.66
C LEU A 26 2.72 -9.84 12.03
N PRO A 27 3.03 -10.85 12.85
CA PRO A 27 3.25 -12.21 12.37
C PRO A 27 2.00 -12.77 11.70
N PHE A 28 2.18 -13.41 10.56
CA PHE A 28 1.14 -14.09 9.80
C PHE A 28 1.63 -15.47 9.35
N ALA A 29 0.78 -16.48 9.46
CA ALA A 29 1.08 -17.87 9.04
C ALA A 29 2.41 -18.42 9.57
N GLY A 30 2.78 -18.08 10.82
CA GLY A 30 3.91 -18.60 11.54
C GLY A 30 5.20 -17.81 11.37
N ARG A 31 5.79 -17.73 10.16
CA ARG A 31 7.10 -17.08 9.96
C ARG A 31 7.03 -15.74 9.22
N TYR A 32 5.96 -15.49 8.49
CA TYR A 32 5.80 -14.26 7.70
C TYR A 32 5.26 -13.11 8.54
N ARG A 33 5.41 -11.90 8.02
CA ARG A 33 4.70 -10.70 8.48
C ARG A 33 3.83 -10.17 7.36
N GLN A 34 2.87 -9.31 7.67
CA GLN A 34 1.95 -8.80 6.65
C GLN A 34 2.66 -8.07 5.50
N VAL A 35 3.69 -7.30 5.81
CA VAL A 35 4.50 -6.58 4.80
C VAL A 35 5.17 -7.50 3.78
N ASP A 36 5.49 -8.75 4.15
CA ASP A 36 6.18 -9.70 3.26
C ASP A 36 5.36 -10.00 2.01
N PHE A 37 4.03 -9.96 2.11
CA PHE A 37 3.14 -10.17 0.96
C PHE A 37 3.16 -9.00 0.00
N ALA A 38 3.16 -7.77 0.52
CA ALA A 38 3.27 -6.56 -0.32
C ALA A 38 4.63 -6.51 -1.03
N LEU A 39 5.73 -6.75 -0.29
CA LEU A 39 7.08 -6.80 -0.84
C LEU A 39 7.21 -7.91 -1.90
N SER A 40 6.68 -9.10 -1.63
CA SER A 40 6.72 -10.22 -2.58
C SER A 40 5.93 -9.92 -3.85
N ASN A 41 4.74 -9.31 -3.75
CA ASN A 41 3.95 -8.92 -4.93
C ASN A 41 4.73 -7.91 -5.80
N LEU A 42 5.33 -6.88 -5.18
CA LEU A 42 6.12 -5.87 -5.91
C LEU A 42 7.35 -6.49 -6.57
N THR A 43 8.14 -7.26 -5.83
CA THR A 43 9.38 -7.84 -6.36
C THR A 43 9.13 -8.93 -7.40
N CYS A 44 8.05 -9.73 -7.26
CA CYS A 44 7.61 -10.67 -8.30
C CYS A 44 7.19 -9.95 -9.59
N ALA A 45 6.66 -8.74 -9.50
CA ALA A 45 6.38 -7.89 -10.66
C ALA A 45 7.62 -7.20 -11.25
N GLY A 46 8.79 -7.40 -10.65
CA GLY A 46 10.05 -6.81 -11.10
C GLY A 46 10.30 -5.39 -10.59
N VAL A 47 9.47 -4.89 -9.67
CA VAL A 47 9.68 -3.60 -9.02
C VAL A 47 10.88 -3.69 -8.08
N ARG A 48 11.85 -2.79 -8.25
CA ARG A 48 13.12 -2.79 -7.49
C ARG A 48 13.32 -1.54 -6.65
N HIS A 49 12.61 -0.48 -6.94
CA HIS A 49 12.64 0.78 -6.20
C HIS A 49 11.39 0.84 -5.32
N ILE A 50 11.56 0.61 -4.01
CA ILE A 50 10.43 0.46 -3.08
C ILE A 50 10.62 1.35 -1.86
N GLY A 51 9.65 2.22 -1.61
CA GLY A 51 9.54 3.04 -0.43
C GLY A 51 8.53 2.46 0.57
N ILE A 52 8.89 2.42 1.85
CA ILE A 52 7.97 2.04 2.93
C ILE A 52 7.69 3.24 3.80
N ILE A 53 6.46 3.73 3.76
CA ILE A 53 6.01 4.83 4.59
C ILE A 53 5.55 4.28 5.94
N SER A 54 6.23 4.65 7.03
CA SER A 54 5.85 4.25 8.37
C SER A 54 6.02 5.39 9.37
N ARG A 55 5.06 5.55 10.28
CA ARG A 55 4.98 6.66 11.22
C ARG A 55 5.38 6.30 12.65
N HIS A 56 4.85 5.21 13.15
CA HIS A 56 5.01 4.79 14.54
C HIS A 56 5.47 3.35 14.67
N SER A 57 6.16 3.05 15.76
CA SER A 57 6.49 1.67 16.18
C SER A 57 7.11 0.82 15.07
N TYR A 58 7.81 1.45 14.12
CA TYR A 58 8.38 0.81 12.92
C TYR A 58 9.68 0.04 13.18
N GLN A 59 10.26 0.13 14.37
CA GLN A 59 11.53 -0.50 14.68
C GLN A 59 11.52 -2.02 14.45
N SER A 60 10.41 -2.69 14.85
CA SER A 60 10.23 -4.11 14.58
C SER A 60 10.08 -4.43 13.10
N LEU A 61 9.52 -3.50 12.32
CA LEU A 61 9.41 -3.61 10.88
C LEU A 61 10.79 -3.51 10.22
N MET A 62 11.56 -2.47 10.55
CA MET A 62 12.92 -2.27 10.06
C MET A 62 13.84 -3.46 10.36
N HIS A 63 13.77 -4.01 11.58
CA HIS A 63 14.57 -5.18 11.96
C HIS A 63 14.18 -6.43 11.16
N HIS A 64 12.91 -6.57 10.78
CA HIS A 64 12.46 -7.72 10.00
C HIS A 64 12.89 -7.63 8.55
N ILE A 65 12.73 -6.48 7.96
CA ILE A 65 13.02 -6.27 6.54
C ILE A 65 14.53 -6.15 6.28
N GLY A 66 15.27 -5.57 7.24
CA GLY A 66 16.71 -5.36 7.11
C GLY A 66 17.04 -4.49 5.87
N SER A 67 17.97 -4.99 5.06
CA SER A 67 18.37 -4.36 3.79
C SER A 67 17.48 -4.76 2.61
N GLY A 68 16.48 -5.60 2.80
CA GLY A 68 15.68 -6.16 1.71
C GLY A 68 16.32 -7.36 1.00
N GLU A 69 17.35 -7.98 1.58
CA GLU A 69 18.08 -9.10 0.99
C GLU A 69 17.17 -10.28 0.62
N GLU A 70 16.20 -10.61 1.48
CA GLU A 70 15.26 -11.71 1.22
C GLU A 70 14.40 -11.49 -0.05
N TRP A 71 14.30 -10.26 -0.52
CA TRP A 71 13.59 -9.85 -1.75
C TRP A 71 14.52 -9.43 -2.89
N GLY A 72 15.85 -9.53 -2.70
CA GLY A 72 16.86 -9.15 -3.68
C GLY A 72 16.89 -7.65 -3.96
N LEU A 73 16.61 -6.81 -2.95
CA LEU A 73 16.57 -5.35 -3.06
C LEU A 73 17.87 -4.67 -2.63
N GLU A 74 18.85 -5.42 -2.15
CA GLU A 74 20.16 -4.89 -1.69
C GLU A 74 21.16 -4.66 -2.82
N LEU A 75 20.90 -5.21 -4.02
CA LEU A 75 21.81 -5.15 -5.15
C LEU A 75 21.17 -4.44 -6.35
N GLY A 76 21.83 -3.41 -6.87
CA GLY A 76 21.48 -2.77 -8.13
C GLY A 76 20.92 -1.35 -7.99
N GLU A 77 20.37 -0.84 -9.10
CA GLU A 77 19.68 0.44 -9.14
C GLU A 77 18.30 0.30 -8.47
N GLY A 78 17.99 1.20 -7.55
CA GLY A 78 16.79 1.18 -6.72
C GLY A 78 17.13 0.79 -5.28
N GLY A 79 16.37 -0.15 -4.73
CA GLY A 79 16.53 -0.61 -3.35
C GLY A 79 15.29 -0.36 -2.51
N LEU A 80 15.45 -0.60 -1.20
CA LEU A 80 14.38 -0.40 -0.23
C LEU A 80 14.71 0.78 0.67
N GLU A 81 13.79 1.74 0.75
CA GLU A 81 13.93 2.93 1.57
C GLU A 81 12.79 3.05 2.59
N PHE A 82 13.15 3.37 3.85
CA PHE A 82 12.17 3.71 4.87
C PHE A 82 11.90 5.21 4.88
N LEU A 83 10.69 5.57 4.47
CA LEU A 83 10.20 6.94 4.40
C LEU A 83 9.48 7.28 5.71
N THR A 84 10.27 7.74 6.68
CA THR A 84 9.74 8.16 7.97
C THR A 84 9.59 9.68 8.01
N PRO A 85 8.57 10.22 8.72
CA PRO A 85 8.47 11.67 8.85
C PRO A 85 9.72 12.19 9.55
N TYR A 86 10.38 13.14 8.92
CA TYR A 86 11.40 13.92 9.61
C TYR A 86 10.77 14.52 10.87
N ALA A 87 11.50 14.49 11.98
CA ALA A 87 11.07 14.92 13.30
C ALA A 87 10.54 16.36 13.33
N GLN A 88 9.41 16.60 12.71
CA GLN A 88 8.64 17.81 12.87
C GLN A 88 7.78 17.67 14.10
N SER A 89 7.92 18.63 15.00
CA SER A 89 7.36 18.68 16.35
C SER A 89 5.84 18.82 16.44
N THR A 90 5.07 18.41 15.44
CA THR A 90 3.62 18.52 15.42
C THR A 90 2.96 17.14 15.56
N GLN A 91 2.11 17.01 16.57
CA GLN A 91 1.44 15.76 16.95
C GLN A 91 0.48 15.17 15.90
N ASP A 92 0.17 15.89 14.81
CA ASP A 92 -0.71 15.45 13.72
C ASP A 92 0.07 15.26 12.41
N VAL A 93 0.87 14.20 12.33
CA VAL A 93 1.83 14.09 11.23
C VAL A 93 1.20 13.57 9.94
N TYR A 94 0.15 12.76 9.97
CA TYR A 94 -0.53 12.31 8.74
C TYR A 94 -2.05 12.23 8.93
N ARG A 95 -2.78 12.95 8.09
CA ARG A 95 -4.26 12.91 8.05
C ARG A 95 -4.78 11.81 7.13
N GLY A 96 -3.91 11.22 6.32
CA GLY A 96 -4.26 10.18 5.36
C GLY A 96 -3.09 9.79 4.45
N LYS A 97 -3.35 8.92 3.48
CA LYS A 97 -2.33 8.41 2.54
C LYS A 97 -1.70 9.54 1.71
N LEU A 98 -2.48 10.52 1.26
CA LEU A 98 -1.95 11.67 0.49
C LEU A 98 -0.99 12.54 1.31
N ASP A 99 -1.30 12.75 2.58
CA ASP A 99 -0.42 13.51 3.47
C ASP A 99 0.89 12.76 3.72
N SER A 100 0.82 11.43 3.79
CA SER A 100 2.00 10.56 3.87
C SER A 100 2.84 10.62 2.59
N LEU A 101 2.22 10.64 1.42
CA LEU A 101 2.91 10.77 0.14
C LEU A 101 3.65 12.09 0.00
N ASN A 102 3.09 13.18 0.54
CA ASN A 102 3.76 14.48 0.51
C ASN A 102 5.12 14.47 1.24
N THR A 103 5.30 13.60 2.22
CA THR A 103 6.60 13.41 2.89
C THR A 103 7.56 12.49 2.12
N ALA A 104 7.05 11.79 1.13
CA ALA A 104 7.79 10.90 0.25
C ALA A 104 8.10 11.54 -1.12
N MET A 105 7.85 12.85 -1.29
CA MET A 105 8.04 13.53 -2.58
C MET A 105 9.47 13.40 -3.10
N ASP A 106 10.46 13.57 -2.23
CA ASP A 106 11.87 13.42 -2.64
C ASP A 106 12.14 12.01 -3.20
N PHE A 107 11.57 10.97 -2.59
CA PHE A 107 11.67 9.59 -3.08
C PHE A 107 10.98 9.43 -4.45
N LEU A 108 9.80 10.02 -4.62
CA LEU A 108 9.04 9.94 -5.86
C LEU A 108 9.71 10.70 -7.01
N GLU A 109 10.41 11.80 -6.71
CA GLU A 109 11.10 12.64 -7.72
C GLU A 109 12.50 12.12 -8.07
N PHE A 110 13.09 11.27 -7.23
CA PHE A 110 14.49 10.85 -7.39
C PHE A 110 14.68 9.71 -8.40
N GLY A 111 13.61 9.05 -8.85
CA GLY A 111 13.64 7.93 -9.80
C GLY A 111 13.22 8.34 -11.21
N ASP A 112 13.71 7.60 -12.22
CA ASP A 112 13.24 7.70 -13.60
C ASP A 112 11.96 6.86 -13.84
N ASP A 113 11.24 6.52 -12.76
CA ASP A 113 10.06 5.68 -12.84
C ASP A 113 8.85 6.49 -13.31
N GLU A 114 8.12 5.96 -14.29
CA GLU A 114 6.94 6.62 -14.90
C GLU A 114 5.66 6.34 -14.13
N TYR A 115 5.62 5.21 -13.41
CA TYR A 115 4.43 4.74 -12.70
C TYR A 115 4.75 4.40 -11.25
N VAL A 116 3.75 4.54 -10.39
CA VAL A 116 3.84 4.20 -8.97
C VAL A 116 2.76 3.19 -8.62
N VAL A 117 3.14 2.06 -8.05
CA VAL A 117 2.20 1.12 -7.44
C VAL A 117 2.19 1.34 -5.93
N MET A 118 1.04 1.68 -5.40
CA MET A 118 0.84 1.94 -3.98
C MET A 118 0.04 0.79 -3.35
N ILE A 119 0.58 0.18 -2.29
CA ILE A 119 -0.04 -0.96 -1.61
C ILE A 119 -0.14 -0.67 -0.11
N ASP A 120 -1.29 -0.95 0.48
CA ASP A 120 -1.43 -0.95 1.93
C ASP A 120 -1.02 -2.31 2.52
N SER A 121 -0.15 -2.30 3.52
CA SER A 121 0.37 -3.51 4.16
C SER A 121 -0.69 -4.28 4.97
N ALA A 122 -1.83 -3.69 5.26
CA ALA A 122 -2.95 -4.37 5.93
C ALA A 122 -3.64 -5.39 5.02
N ILE A 123 -3.46 -5.27 3.70
CA ILE A 123 -4.08 -6.17 2.73
C ILE A 123 -3.11 -7.29 2.34
N ILE A 124 -3.54 -8.53 2.63
CA ILE A 124 -2.83 -9.73 2.17
C ILE A 124 -3.52 -10.23 0.91
N SER A 125 -2.80 -10.15 -0.20
CA SER A 125 -3.29 -10.58 -1.51
C SER A 125 -2.22 -11.34 -2.29
N ASN A 126 -2.67 -12.21 -3.20
CA ASN A 126 -1.84 -12.78 -4.25
C ASN A 126 -2.35 -12.21 -5.58
N ILE A 127 -1.68 -11.19 -6.08
CA ILE A 127 -2.10 -10.42 -7.25
C ILE A 127 -0.98 -10.35 -8.28
N ASP A 128 -1.34 -10.46 -9.54
CA ASP A 128 -0.44 -10.18 -10.66
C ASP A 128 -0.40 -8.66 -10.93
N LEU A 129 0.56 -7.99 -10.30
CA LEU A 129 0.75 -6.55 -10.49
C LEU A 129 1.16 -6.18 -11.92
N ASN A 130 1.83 -7.07 -12.66
CA ASN A 130 2.16 -6.81 -14.06
C ASN A 130 0.88 -6.67 -14.90
N ALA A 131 -0.12 -7.51 -14.65
CA ALA A 131 -1.42 -7.40 -15.32
C ALA A 131 -2.15 -6.10 -14.92
N VAL A 132 -2.07 -5.68 -13.65
CA VAL A 132 -2.65 -4.42 -13.17
C VAL A 132 -2.01 -3.22 -13.85
N VAL A 133 -0.67 -3.15 -13.87
CA VAL A 133 0.07 -2.04 -14.50
C VAL A 133 -0.18 -2.02 -16.01
N ALA A 134 -0.21 -3.17 -16.69
CA ALA A 134 -0.53 -3.24 -18.11
C ALA A 134 -1.95 -2.71 -18.41
N ALA A 135 -2.92 -3.04 -17.57
CA ALA A 135 -4.28 -2.54 -17.68
C ALA A 135 -4.35 -1.02 -17.43
N HIS A 136 -3.60 -0.51 -16.45
CA HIS A 136 -3.48 0.93 -16.18
C HIS A 136 -2.95 1.68 -17.40
N ILE A 137 -1.81 1.26 -17.95
CA ILE A 137 -1.20 1.86 -19.13
C ILE A 137 -2.18 1.84 -20.32
N ALA A 138 -2.83 0.71 -20.55
CA ALA A 138 -3.79 0.56 -21.65
C ALA A 138 -5.03 1.45 -21.48
N SER A 139 -5.43 1.76 -20.25
CA SER A 139 -6.58 2.60 -19.96
C SER A 139 -6.33 4.09 -20.22
N GLY A 140 -5.06 4.54 -20.14
CA GLY A 140 -4.66 5.94 -20.20
C GLY A 140 -5.26 6.83 -19.11
N LYS A 141 -5.65 6.24 -17.99
CA LYS A 141 -6.21 6.96 -16.82
C LYS A 141 -5.09 7.36 -15.86
N ASP A 142 -5.32 8.40 -15.08
CA ASP A 142 -4.34 8.89 -14.10
C ASP A 142 -4.22 7.98 -12.88
N VAL A 143 -5.31 7.32 -12.47
CA VAL A 143 -5.36 6.43 -11.30
C VAL A 143 -6.19 5.19 -11.62
N THR A 144 -5.67 4.03 -11.24
CA THR A 144 -6.38 2.74 -11.28
C THR A 144 -6.45 2.16 -9.87
N VAL A 145 -7.63 1.69 -9.47
CA VAL A 145 -7.84 1.10 -8.14
C VAL A 145 -8.21 -0.37 -8.28
N VAL A 146 -7.50 -1.24 -7.58
CA VAL A 146 -7.85 -2.65 -7.50
C VAL A 146 -9.04 -2.83 -6.56
N THR A 147 -10.10 -3.46 -7.02
CA THR A 147 -11.33 -3.63 -6.27
C THR A 147 -11.76 -5.09 -6.15
N LYS A 148 -12.56 -5.39 -5.13
CA LYS A 148 -13.17 -6.69 -4.90
C LYS A 148 -14.68 -6.57 -4.79
N ALA A 149 -15.39 -7.24 -5.69
CA ALA A 149 -16.84 -7.36 -5.65
C ALA A 149 -17.30 -8.37 -4.56
N GLY A 150 -18.54 -8.23 -4.11
CA GLY A 150 -19.18 -9.18 -3.19
C GLY A 150 -18.79 -9.03 -1.71
N ILE A 151 -17.97 -8.04 -1.36
CA ILE A 151 -17.59 -7.74 0.04
C ILE A 151 -18.61 -6.79 0.67
N CYS A 152 -19.06 -5.77 -0.09
CA CYS A 152 -20.05 -4.81 0.36
C CYS A 152 -21.44 -5.47 0.42
N ASN A 153 -22.01 -5.60 1.60
CA ASN A 153 -23.30 -6.26 1.82
C ASN A 153 -24.21 -5.49 2.81
N GLY A 154 -23.81 -4.29 3.19
CA GLY A 154 -24.54 -3.46 4.16
C GLY A 154 -24.40 -3.87 5.63
N GLU A 155 -23.70 -4.97 5.92
CA GLU A 155 -23.56 -5.48 7.29
C GLU A 155 -22.24 -5.04 7.94
N LYS A 156 -21.14 -5.19 7.19
CA LYS A 156 -19.79 -4.86 7.69
C LYS A 156 -19.39 -3.46 7.30
N LYS A 157 -18.66 -2.81 8.18
CA LYS A 157 -18.01 -1.54 7.89
C LYS A 157 -16.84 -1.79 6.92
N ILE A 158 -16.76 -0.99 5.88
CA ILE A 158 -15.73 -1.01 4.85
C ILE A 158 -14.99 0.32 4.90
N ASP A 159 -13.67 0.29 4.89
CA ASP A 159 -12.84 1.49 5.00
C ASP A 159 -12.98 2.37 3.75
N LEU A 160 -12.96 1.75 2.57
CA LEU A 160 -13.14 2.42 1.29
C LEU A 160 -13.97 1.55 0.35
N ALA A 161 -15.14 2.03 -0.05
CA ALA A 161 -15.99 1.38 -1.03
C ALA A 161 -16.29 2.34 -2.20
N LEU A 162 -16.31 1.78 -3.40
CA LEU A 162 -16.40 2.51 -4.66
C LEU A 162 -17.64 2.04 -5.43
N LYS A 163 -18.36 2.98 -6.03
CA LYS A 163 -19.41 2.67 -6.99
C LYS A 163 -18.87 2.89 -8.39
N LEU A 164 -19.08 1.90 -9.24
CA LEU A 164 -18.61 1.93 -10.63
C LEU A 164 -19.79 2.08 -11.58
N ASN A 165 -19.53 2.75 -12.71
CA ASN A 165 -20.45 2.74 -13.86
C ASN A 165 -20.18 1.50 -14.74
N ASP A 166 -20.96 1.35 -15.82
CA ASP A 166 -20.82 0.23 -16.76
C ASP A 166 -19.47 0.21 -17.50
N ALA A 167 -18.77 1.33 -17.54
CA ALA A 167 -17.43 1.46 -18.11
C ALA A 167 -16.32 1.14 -17.09
N GLY A 168 -16.67 0.83 -15.83
CA GLY A 168 -15.71 0.57 -14.75
C GLY A 168 -15.11 1.84 -14.14
N GLU A 169 -15.66 3.02 -14.42
CA GLU A 169 -15.17 4.27 -13.84
C GLU A 169 -15.84 4.55 -12.51
N ILE A 170 -15.09 5.13 -11.57
CA ILE A 170 -15.59 5.47 -10.25
C ILE A 170 -16.53 6.67 -10.34
N VAL A 171 -17.78 6.48 -9.91
CA VAL A 171 -18.81 7.52 -9.90
C VAL A 171 -19.21 7.96 -8.50
N ASP A 172 -18.89 7.16 -7.48
CA ASP A 172 -19.14 7.51 -6.08
C ASP A 172 -18.13 6.81 -5.16
N ILE A 173 -17.80 7.47 -4.06
CA ILE A 173 -16.83 6.99 -3.06
C ILE A 173 -17.43 7.16 -1.67
N VAL A 174 -17.43 6.09 -0.89
CA VAL A 174 -17.84 6.12 0.51
C VAL A 174 -16.75 5.52 1.40
N CYS A 175 -16.49 6.20 2.50
CA CYS A 175 -15.47 5.80 3.45
C CYS A 175 -16.10 5.43 4.79
N ASP A 176 -15.47 4.50 5.50
CA ASP A 176 -15.80 4.17 6.89
C ASP A 176 -17.29 3.83 7.12
N CYS A 177 -17.96 3.24 6.15
CA CYS A 177 -19.40 3.00 6.18
C CYS A 177 -19.79 1.56 5.85
N LYS A 178 -21.07 1.25 6.06
CA LYS A 178 -21.70 0.00 5.64
C LYS A 178 -22.22 0.16 4.22
N ALA A 179 -21.35 -0.09 3.23
CA ALA A 179 -21.70 0.04 1.82
C ALA A 179 -22.66 -1.08 1.37
N SER A 180 -23.64 -0.73 0.55
CA SER A 180 -24.58 -1.66 -0.06
C SER A 180 -23.93 -2.50 -1.17
N ALA A 181 -24.63 -3.52 -1.65
CA ALA A 181 -24.10 -4.49 -2.62
C ALA A 181 -23.80 -3.92 -4.02
N ASP A 182 -24.24 -2.68 -4.31
CA ASP A 182 -23.92 -1.94 -5.53
C ASP A 182 -22.55 -1.23 -5.49
N TYR A 183 -21.84 -1.33 -4.36
CA TYR A 183 -20.48 -0.89 -4.19
C TYR A 183 -19.49 -2.07 -4.23
N VAL A 184 -18.27 -1.80 -4.64
CA VAL A 184 -17.13 -2.71 -4.56
C VAL A 184 -16.15 -2.21 -3.51
N ALA A 185 -15.51 -3.12 -2.77
CA ALA A 185 -14.49 -2.74 -1.80
C ALA A 185 -13.17 -2.44 -2.49
N SER A 186 -12.48 -1.37 -2.08
CA SER A 186 -11.09 -1.16 -2.42
C SER A 186 -10.22 -2.25 -1.80
N MET A 187 -9.22 -2.69 -2.55
CA MET A 187 -8.16 -3.57 -2.05
C MET A 187 -6.92 -2.78 -1.63
N ASP A 188 -7.05 -1.44 -1.52
CA ASP A 188 -5.97 -0.53 -1.15
C ASP A 188 -4.68 -0.75 -1.95
N ILE A 189 -4.84 -1.07 -3.22
CA ILE A 189 -3.81 -1.15 -4.26
C ILE A 189 -4.21 -0.15 -5.36
N PHE A 190 -3.32 0.79 -5.63
CA PHE A 190 -3.52 1.91 -6.54
C PHE A 190 -2.38 2.00 -7.55
#